data_2e11a2a31fead99cd07974b3e93603ed
#
_entry.id   2e11a2a31fead99cd07974b3e93603ed
#
_cell.length_a   1.000
_cell.length_b   1.000
_cell.length_c   1.000
_cell.angle_alpha   90.00
_cell.angle_beta   90.00
_cell.angle_gamma   90.00
#
_symmetry.space_group_name_H-M   'P 1'
#
loop_
_entity.id
_entity.type
_entity.pdbx_description
1 polymer ?
#
loop_
_entity_poly.entity_id
_entity_poly.type
_entity_poly.pdbx_seq_one_letter_code
_entity_poly.pdbx_strand_id
1 'polypeptide(L)'
;MRFSKLHGSALAGAFFWAASRAHLRIPAILSGTLMFVLALSGCAAAASSTATEADTSPTPAPMATAESALHESSNPDTVAWLTVPGTNIDGPVQQGPDNDYYLRRDSDGNEDYHGCYFADADAIVSLANLSRNVVIYGHTFTDGWEGGFEQLDKYLDADWAREHADIQMEIDGTVLTFEVCSVGFCDVEETSLPIYCNLEDEAFRYLIEDANARNQVDGLEKLSASDQILTLTTCTEKENERLVVVAKQKCDTMVATEEDAHL
;
A
#
# COMPACT_ATOMS: atom_id res chain seq x y z
N MET A 1 32.86 30.45 8.17
CA MET A 1 32.24 29.84 9.34
C MET A 1 32.36 28.31 9.19
N ARG A 2 33.00 27.65 10.15
CA ARG A 2 33.31 26.21 10.08
C ARG A 2 32.08 25.43 10.53
N PHE A 3 31.57 24.57 9.67
CA PHE A 3 30.55 23.57 10.06
C PHE A 3 31.24 22.46 10.85
N SER A 4 30.83 22.34 12.09
CA SER A 4 31.22 21.29 13.02
C SER A 4 30.57 19.97 12.60
N LYS A 5 31.36 18.92 12.50
CA LYS A 5 30.95 17.54 12.22
C LYS A 5 30.07 17.03 13.35
N LEU A 6 28.80 16.79 13.05
CA LEU A 6 27.95 15.92 13.87
C LEU A 6 28.27 14.47 13.49
N HIS A 7 28.84 13.73 14.44
CA HIS A 7 29.00 12.30 14.35
C HIS A 7 27.67 11.64 14.68
N GLY A 8 26.83 11.44 13.65
CA GLY A 8 25.77 10.45 13.70
C GLY A 8 26.34 9.18 13.09
N SER A 9 26.40 8.11 13.84
CA SER A 9 26.76 6.80 13.35
C SER A 9 25.62 6.27 12.46
N ALA A 10 25.68 6.61 11.17
CA ALA A 10 24.88 5.94 10.17
C ALA A 10 25.48 4.55 9.97
N LEU A 11 24.92 3.54 10.60
CA LEU A 11 25.07 2.16 10.18
C LEU A 11 24.27 1.99 8.89
N ALA A 12 24.95 2.21 7.76
CA ALA A 12 24.46 1.79 6.46
C ALA A 12 24.43 0.26 6.46
N GLY A 13 23.28 -0.32 6.76
CA GLY A 13 22.99 -1.72 6.50
C GLY A 13 22.93 -1.91 4.98
N ALA A 14 24.04 -2.32 4.37
CA ALA A 14 24.09 -2.68 2.96
C ALA A 14 23.30 -3.99 2.78
N PHE A 15 22.10 -3.88 2.22
CA PHE A 15 21.32 -5.03 1.76
C PHE A 15 22.00 -5.62 0.51
N PHE A 16 22.91 -6.56 0.69
CA PHE A 16 23.48 -7.35 -0.39
C PHE A 16 22.49 -8.45 -0.78
N TRP A 17 21.73 -8.22 -1.81
CA TRP A 17 21.02 -9.29 -2.53
C TRP A 17 21.91 -9.78 -3.68
N ALA A 18 22.56 -10.94 -3.49
CA ALA A 18 23.27 -11.63 -4.56
C ALA A 18 22.24 -12.32 -5.48
N ALA A 19 21.89 -11.68 -6.58
CA ALA A 19 21.11 -12.32 -7.64
C ALA A 19 21.99 -13.33 -8.38
N SER A 20 21.71 -14.62 -8.22
CA SER A 20 22.28 -15.70 -9.02
C SER A 20 21.70 -15.64 -10.43
N ARG A 21 22.52 -15.22 -11.42
CA ARG A 21 22.18 -15.27 -12.85
C ARG A 21 22.25 -16.70 -13.35
N ALA A 22 21.11 -17.35 -13.57
CA ALA A 22 21.03 -18.52 -14.42
C ALA A 22 20.58 -18.08 -15.82
N HIS A 23 21.51 -18.07 -16.77
CA HIS A 23 21.22 -17.89 -18.21
C HIS A 23 20.50 -19.13 -18.76
N LEU A 24 19.21 -19.05 -19.03
CA LEU A 24 18.54 -20.04 -19.85
C LEU A 24 18.25 -19.45 -21.22
N ARG A 25 19.00 -19.92 -22.23
CA ARG A 25 18.78 -19.63 -23.66
C ARG A 25 17.65 -20.50 -24.18
N ILE A 26 16.57 -19.89 -24.66
CA ILE A 26 15.53 -20.58 -25.43
C ILE A 26 15.70 -20.24 -26.92
N PRO A 27 15.77 -21.24 -27.80
CA PRO A 27 15.89 -20.99 -29.25
C PRO A 27 14.55 -20.66 -29.89
N ALA A 28 14.58 -19.71 -30.80
CA ALA A 28 13.47 -19.35 -31.69
C ALA A 28 13.09 -20.51 -32.61
N ILE A 29 11.81 -20.84 -32.72
CA ILE A 29 11.25 -21.64 -33.78
C ILE A 29 10.21 -20.82 -34.53
N LEU A 30 10.46 -20.69 -35.83
CA LEU A 30 9.65 -20.04 -36.85
C LEU A 30 8.42 -20.87 -37.25
N SER A 31 7.37 -20.14 -37.65
CA SER A 31 6.53 -20.41 -38.84
C SER A 31 5.33 -21.35 -38.71
N GLY A 32 4.18 -20.85 -39.15
CA GLY A 32 3.08 -21.67 -39.65
C GLY A 32 1.74 -20.95 -39.70
N THR A 33 1.56 -20.18 -40.79
CA THR A 33 0.26 -19.69 -41.29
C THR A 33 -0.73 -20.84 -41.55
N LEU A 34 -2.02 -20.69 -41.16
CA LEU A 34 -3.14 -21.16 -41.98
C LEU A 34 -4.44 -20.44 -41.68
N MET A 35 -4.96 -19.76 -42.70
CA MET A 35 -6.35 -19.25 -42.79
C MET A 35 -7.35 -20.40 -42.89
N PHE A 36 -8.52 -20.24 -42.26
CA PHE A 36 -9.77 -20.76 -42.80
C PHE A 36 -10.95 -19.87 -42.45
N VAL A 37 -11.55 -19.30 -43.49
CA VAL A 37 -12.83 -18.60 -43.51
C VAL A 37 -13.91 -19.65 -43.73
N LEU A 38 -15.05 -19.56 -43.04
CA LEU A 38 -16.38 -19.83 -43.64
C LEU A 38 -17.50 -19.34 -42.77
N ALA A 39 -18.29 -18.49 -43.38
CA ALA A 39 -19.59 -18.00 -42.90
C ALA A 39 -20.67 -19.08 -43.03
N LEU A 40 -21.73 -18.97 -42.26
CA LEU A 40 -23.07 -19.21 -42.75
C LEU A 40 -24.14 -18.73 -41.76
N SER A 41 -25.04 -17.98 -42.33
CA SER A 41 -26.31 -17.42 -41.89
C SER A 41 -27.29 -18.40 -41.28
N GLY A 42 -28.18 -17.89 -40.41
CA GLY A 42 -29.42 -18.53 -39.99
C GLY A 42 -30.34 -17.56 -39.27
N CYS A 43 -31.33 -17.01 -40.03
CA CYS A 43 -32.47 -16.27 -39.51
C CYS A 43 -33.52 -17.21 -38.89
N ALA A 44 -34.26 -16.72 -37.89
CA ALA A 44 -35.70 -16.81 -37.65
C ALA A 44 -35.97 -16.72 -36.16
N ALA A 45 -36.90 -16.06 -35.61
CA ALA A 45 -38.16 -15.47 -35.86
C ALA A 45 -38.74 -15.02 -34.50
N ALA A 46 -39.49 -13.96 -34.52
CA ALA A 46 -40.14 -13.29 -33.41
C ALA A 46 -41.17 -14.18 -32.66
N ALA A 47 -41.24 -13.97 -31.33
CA ALA A 47 -42.51 -14.14 -30.60
C ALA A 47 -42.62 -13.03 -29.55
N SER A 48 -43.59 -12.18 -29.79
CA SER A 48 -44.08 -11.11 -28.93
C SER A 48 -44.91 -11.73 -27.79
N SER A 49 -44.62 -11.40 -26.54
CA SER A 49 -45.60 -11.52 -25.46
C SER A 49 -45.47 -10.31 -24.52
N THR A 50 -46.52 -9.49 -24.58
CA THR A 50 -46.85 -8.44 -23.62
C THR A 50 -47.11 -9.04 -22.24
N ALA A 51 -46.41 -8.53 -21.21
CA ALA A 51 -46.82 -8.66 -19.82
C ALA A 51 -46.43 -7.42 -19.03
N THR A 52 -47.41 -6.65 -18.72
CA THR A 52 -47.75 -5.83 -17.54
C THR A 52 -46.58 -5.37 -16.68
N GLU A 53 -46.42 -4.05 -16.67
CA GLU A 53 -45.66 -3.27 -15.69
C GLU A 53 -46.25 -3.51 -14.29
N ALA A 54 -45.42 -4.03 -13.37
CA ALA A 54 -45.61 -3.88 -11.94
C ALA A 54 -44.56 -2.89 -11.44
N ASP A 55 -45.04 -1.72 -11.08
CA ASP A 55 -44.30 -0.69 -10.34
C ASP A 55 -43.86 -1.27 -8.99
N THR A 56 -42.58 -1.58 -8.87
CA THR A 56 -41.93 -1.87 -7.60
C THR A 56 -40.78 -0.89 -7.44
N SER A 57 -41.08 0.22 -6.75
CA SER A 57 -40.11 1.11 -6.15
C SER A 57 -39.02 0.28 -5.40
N PRO A 58 -37.74 0.45 -5.68
CA PRO A 58 -36.70 -0.24 -4.91
C PRO A 58 -36.66 0.36 -3.50
N THR A 59 -37.10 -0.43 -2.53
CA THR A 59 -36.75 -0.23 -1.12
C THR A 59 -35.24 -0.09 -1.01
N PRO A 60 -34.69 1.01 -0.43
CA PRO A 60 -33.26 1.10 -0.19
C PRO A 60 -32.86 -0.07 0.72
N ALA A 61 -31.93 -0.87 0.24
CA ALA A 61 -31.29 -1.89 1.06
C ALA A 61 -30.70 -1.21 2.31
N PRO A 62 -30.82 -1.81 3.51
CA PRO A 62 -30.17 -1.28 4.67
C PRO A 62 -28.67 -1.24 4.37
N MET A 63 -28.06 -0.06 4.49
CA MET A 63 -26.63 0.10 4.55
C MET A 63 -26.20 -0.79 5.71
N ALA A 64 -25.54 -1.91 5.40
CA ALA A 64 -24.85 -2.68 6.39
C ALA A 64 -23.79 -1.75 7.00
N THR A 65 -24.03 -1.32 8.22
CA THR A 65 -22.98 -0.84 9.12
C THR A 65 -22.04 -2.03 9.22
N ALA A 66 -20.90 -1.97 8.54
CA ALA A 66 -19.84 -2.92 8.75
C ALA A 66 -19.40 -2.70 10.20
N GLU A 67 -19.90 -3.55 11.08
CA GLU A 67 -19.32 -3.74 12.40
C GLU A 67 -17.91 -4.26 12.09
N SER A 68 -16.91 -3.36 12.18
CA SER A 68 -15.51 -3.68 11.99
C SER A 68 -15.17 -4.70 13.06
N ALA A 69 -15.06 -5.96 12.68
CA ALA A 69 -14.50 -6.96 13.57
C ALA A 69 -13.04 -6.55 13.80
N LEU A 70 -12.70 -6.23 15.05
CA LEU A 70 -11.34 -5.91 15.44
C LEU A 70 -10.44 -7.09 15.09
N HIS A 71 -9.30 -6.77 14.45
CA HIS A 71 -8.32 -7.79 14.11
C HIS A 71 -7.51 -8.16 15.34
N GLU A 72 -7.36 -9.46 15.59
CA GLU A 72 -6.55 -9.98 16.69
C GLU A 72 -5.34 -10.74 16.13
N SER A 73 -4.17 -10.47 16.68
CA SER A 73 -2.94 -11.23 16.42
C SER A 73 -2.41 -11.83 17.70
N SER A 74 -1.86 -13.05 17.60
CA SER A 74 -1.22 -13.74 18.73
C SER A 74 0.24 -13.27 18.95
N ASN A 75 0.84 -12.60 17.97
CA ASN A 75 2.20 -12.11 18.08
C ASN A 75 2.22 -10.76 18.84
N PRO A 76 2.97 -10.66 19.97
CA PRO A 76 3.06 -9.43 20.75
C PRO A 76 3.78 -8.28 20.01
N ASP A 77 4.51 -8.58 18.92
CA ASP A 77 5.17 -7.59 18.08
C ASP A 77 4.22 -6.96 17.04
N THR A 78 2.94 -7.38 17.00
CA THR A 78 1.93 -6.75 16.13
C THR A 78 1.58 -5.38 16.66
N VAL A 79 1.80 -4.35 15.82
CA VAL A 79 1.57 -2.94 16.18
C VAL A 79 0.39 -2.33 15.43
N ALA A 80 -0.04 -2.93 14.33
CA ALA A 80 -1.18 -2.48 13.54
C ALA A 80 -1.72 -3.62 12.65
N TRP A 81 -2.86 -3.37 12.01
CA TRP A 81 -3.36 -4.16 10.90
C TRP A 81 -3.49 -3.24 9.67
N LEU A 82 -2.94 -3.66 8.54
CA LEU A 82 -2.95 -2.90 7.29
C LEU A 82 -3.93 -3.52 6.32
N THR A 83 -4.84 -2.71 5.77
CA THR A 83 -5.75 -3.11 4.69
C THR A 83 -5.67 -2.12 3.55
N VAL A 84 -5.41 -2.61 2.32
CA VAL A 84 -5.43 -1.84 1.08
C VAL A 84 -6.58 -2.35 0.21
N PRO A 85 -7.74 -1.68 0.20
CA PRO A 85 -8.92 -2.13 -0.53
C PRO A 85 -8.66 -2.32 -2.03
N GLY A 86 -9.22 -3.38 -2.61
CA GLY A 86 -8.98 -3.74 -4.02
C GLY A 86 -7.70 -4.52 -4.29
N THR A 87 -6.97 -4.86 -3.22
CA THR A 87 -5.79 -5.74 -3.23
C THR A 87 -5.97 -6.91 -2.26
N ASN A 88 -5.00 -7.81 -2.21
CA ASN A 88 -4.86 -8.83 -1.18
C ASN A 88 -3.96 -8.40 0.00
N ILE A 89 -3.61 -7.10 0.07
CA ILE A 89 -2.89 -6.54 1.22
C ILE A 89 -3.89 -6.33 2.35
N ASP A 90 -3.95 -7.34 3.25
CA ASP A 90 -4.84 -7.37 4.40
C ASP A 90 -4.20 -8.27 5.47
N GLY A 91 -3.51 -7.66 6.43
CA GLY A 91 -2.76 -8.43 7.41
C GLY A 91 -2.08 -7.64 8.50
N PRO A 92 -1.57 -8.36 9.52
CA PRO A 92 -0.90 -7.75 10.65
C PRO A 92 0.44 -7.12 10.25
N VAL A 93 0.72 -5.96 10.83
CA VAL A 93 2.00 -5.25 10.72
C VAL A 93 2.81 -5.53 11.97
N GLN A 94 3.97 -6.13 11.80
CA GLN A 94 4.88 -6.44 12.88
C GLN A 94 5.88 -5.29 13.11
N GLN A 95 6.46 -5.15 14.30
CA GLN A 95 7.57 -4.26 14.53
C GLN A 95 8.67 -4.97 15.31
N GLY A 96 9.80 -5.21 14.64
CA GLY A 96 10.96 -5.88 15.23
C GLY A 96 11.91 -4.91 15.96
N PRO A 97 12.96 -5.46 16.57
CA PRO A 97 14.02 -4.66 17.19
C PRO A 97 14.89 -3.88 16.19
N ASP A 98 14.83 -4.26 14.92
CA ASP A 98 15.50 -3.63 13.78
C ASP A 98 14.73 -3.92 12.48
N ASN A 99 15.14 -3.29 11.38
CA ASN A 99 14.48 -3.44 10.07
C ASN A 99 14.85 -4.73 9.32
N ASP A 100 15.71 -5.58 9.88
CA ASP A 100 16.11 -6.87 9.30
C ASP A 100 15.31 -8.03 9.87
N TYR A 101 14.75 -7.89 11.08
CA TYR A 101 14.17 -8.98 11.85
C TYR A 101 13.01 -9.66 11.12
N TYR A 102 12.04 -8.90 10.59
CA TYR A 102 10.86 -9.41 9.88
C TYR A 102 11.04 -9.56 8.37
N LEU A 103 12.21 -9.23 7.83
CA LEU A 103 12.52 -9.49 6.42
C LEU A 103 12.47 -10.98 6.05
N ARG A 104 12.68 -11.85 7.04
CA ARG A 104 12.74 -13.32 6.85
C ARG A 104 11.96 -14.05 7.94
N ARG A 105 10.87 -13.46 8.40
CA ARG A 105 9.93 -14.07 9.33
C ARG A 105 8.51 -13.79 8.93
N ASP A 106 7.64 -14.78 9.14
CA ASP A 106 6.19 -14.61 9.01
C ASP A 106 5.63 -13.73 10.15
N SER A 107 4.34 -13.46 10.10
CA SER A 107 3.66 -12.66 11.12
C SER A 107 3.60 -13.32 12.50
N ASP A 108 3.85 -14.61 12.61
CA ASP A 108 3.94 -15.34 13.88
C ASP A 108 5.39 -15.36 14.43
N GLY A 109 6.37 -14.79 13.70
CA GLY A 109 7.78 -14.74 14.08
C GLY A 109 8.60 -15.95 13.67
N ASN A 110 8.04 -16.91 12.93
CA ASN A 110 8.79 -18.06 12.42
C ASN A 110 9.65 -17.67 11.22
N GLU A 111 10.74 -18.41 10.98
CA GLU A 111 11.54 -18.21 9.77
C GLU A 111 10.70 -18.46 8.51
N ASP A 112 10.62 -17.46 7.64
CA ASP A 112 9.94 -17.52 6.35
C ASP A 112 10.72 -16.71 5.32
N TYR A 113 10.92 -17.29 4.13
CA TYR A 113 11.65 -16.64 3.04
C TYR A 113 10.94 -15.36 2.56
N HIS A 114 9.62 -15.33 2.61
CA HIS A 114 8.82 -14.21 2.11
C HIS A 114 8.71 -13.05 3.11
N GLY A 115 8.92 -13.31 4.41
CA GLY A 115 8.73 -12.29 5.44
C GLY A 115 7.25 -11.91 5.62
N CYS A 116 7.00 -10.76 6.22
CA CYS A 116 5.66 -10.22 6.39
C CYS A 116 5.67 -8.69 6.25
N TYR A 117 4.53 -8.01 6.48
CA TYR A 117 4.48 -6.56 6.62
C TYR A 117 5.12 -6.16 7.95
N PHE A 118 5.98 -5.16 7.93
CA PHE A 118 6.58 -4.66 9.17
C PHE A 118 6.78 -3.15 9.13
N ALA A 119 6.55 -2.52 10.28
CA ALA A 119 6.83 -1.10 10.48
C ALA A 119 8.32 -0.88 10.71
N ASP A 120 8.81 0.30 10.30
CA ASP A 120 10.17 0.73 10.59
C ASP A 120 10.42 0.69 12.11
N ALA A 121 11.58 0.16 12.51
CA ALA A 121 11.93 -0.03 13.93
C ALA A 121 11.99 1.29 14.71
N ASP A 122 12.24 2.42 14.03
CA ASP A 122 12.24 3.75 14.62
C ASP A 122 10.86 4.42 14.63
N ALA A 123 9.83 3.81 14.00
CA ALA A 123 8.48 4.35 14.00
C ALA A 123 7.81 4.18 15.36
N ILE A 124 7.06 5.20 15.78
CA ILE A 124 6.11 5.07 16.88
C ILE A 124 4.74 4.80 16.27
N VAL A 125 4.20 3.60 16.51
CA VAL A 125 2.89 3.16 16.03
C VAL A 125 1.95 3.06 17.22
N SER A 126 1.39 4.19 17.61
CA SER A 126 0.48 4.30 18.75
C SER A 126 -0.47 5.48 18.55
N LEU A 127 -1.74 5.32 18.88
CA LEU A 127 -2.75 6.39 18.78
C LEU A 127 -2.38 7.64 19.62
N ALA A 128 -1.66 7.46 20.72
CA ALA A 128 -1.28 8.56 21.60
C ALA A 128 -0.14 9.43 21.02
N ASN A 129 0.72 8.85 20.21
CA ASN A 129 1.92 9.54 19.68
C ASN A 129 2.41 8.87 18.40
N LEU A 130 1.62 8.97 17.32
CA LEU A 130 1.97 8.39 16.03
C LEU A 130 3.10 9.19 15.38
N SER A 131 4.13 8.52 14.86
CA SER A 131 5.19 9.17 14.06
C SER A 131 4.60 9.91 12.87
N ARG A 132 5.12 11.10 12.55
CA ARG A 132 4.62 11.93 11.43
C ARG A 132 4.65 11.19 10.08
N ASN A 133 5.61 10.28 9.91
CA ASN A 133 5.67 9.32 8.83
C ASN A 133 5.72 7.92 9.44
N VAL A 134 4.67 7.13 9.27
CA VAL A 134 4.72 5.70 9.59
C VAL A 134 5.14 4.97 8.32
N VAL A 135 6.28 4.31 8.36
CA VAL A 135 6.81 3.55 7.22
C VAL A 135 6.52 2.08 7.43
N ILE A 136 5.88 1.45 6.47
CA ILE A 136 5.62 0.01 6.43
C ILE A 136 6.32 -0.59 5.22
N TYR A 137 7.08 -1.64 5.47
CA TYR A 137 7.79 -2.43 4.48
C TYR A 137 7.01 -3.71 4.16
N GLY A 138 7.12 -4.15 2.93
CA GLY A 138 6.66 -5.45 2.48
C GLY A 138 7.48 -5.90 1.27
N HIS A 139 7.65 -7.20 1.09
CA HIS A 139 8.36 -7.73 -0.07
C HIS A 139 7.49 -7.73 -1.33
N THR A 140 8.13 -7.77 -2.48
CA THR A 140 7.56 -8.10 -3.77
C THR A 140 8.30 -9.29 -4.34
N PHE A 141 7.58 -10.37 -4.67
CA PHE A 141 8.12 -11.57 -5.28
C PHE A 141 7.47 -11.82 -6.65
N THR A 142 8.21 -12.49 -7.52
CA THR A 142 7.76 -12.86 -8.88
C THR A 142 7.53 -14.37 -9.02
N ASP A 143 7.52 -15.10 -7.90
CA ASP A 143 7.33 -16.56 -7.84
C ASP A 143 5.86 -17.00 -7.75
N GLY A 144 4.93 -16.03 -7.74
CA GLY A 144 3.48 -16.26 -7.62
C GLY A 144 2.97 -16.24 -6.19
N TRP A 145 3.81 -15.91 -5.21
CA TRP A 145 3.35 -15.59 -3.86
C TRP A 145 2.69 -14.21 -3.85
N GLU A 146 1.57 -14.08 -3.15
CA GLU A 146 0.76 -12.86 -3.16
C GLU A 146 0.51 -12.31 -1.74
N GLY A 147 1.37 -12.61 -0.80
CA GLY A 147 1.25 -12.18 0.59
C GLY A 147 2.04 -10.91 0.95
N GLY A 148 2.67 -10.26 -0.02
CA GLY A 148 3.46 -9.05 0.17
C GLY A 148 2.86 -7.82 -0.49
N PHE A 149 3.74 -6.95 -0.99
CA PHE A 149 3.37 -5.68 -1.64
C PHE A 149 3.38 -5.76 -3.17
N GLU A 150 3.23 -6.96 -3.75
CA GLU A 150 3.19 -7.18 -5.20
C GLU A 150 2.15 -6.29 -5.88
N GLN A 151 0.98 -6.12 -5.24
CA GLN A 151 -0.14 -5.39 -5.82
C GLN A 151 -0.10 -3.87 -5.57
N LEU A 152 0.93 -3.33 -4.92
CA LEU A 152 1.11 -1.87 -4.83
C LEU A 152 1.36 -1.22 -6.20
N ASP A 153 1.83 -1.98 -7.19
CA ASP A 153 2.03 -1.51 -8.55
C ASP A 153 0.71 -1.09 -9.24
N LYS A 154 -0.44 -1.58 -8.78
CA LYS A 154 -1.76 -1.12 -9.24
C LYS A 154 -1.96 0.39 -9.09
N TYR A 155 -1.33 0.98 -8.07
CA TYR A 155 -1.37 2.44 -7.86
C TYR A 155 -0.68 3.24 -8.97
N LEU A 156 0.09 2.62 -9.85
CA LEU A 156 0.65 3.29 -11.03
C LEU A 156 -0.40 3.55 -12.12
N ASP A 157 -1.55 2.89 -12.06
CA ASP A 157 -2.72 3.22 -12.88
C ASP A 157 -3.54 4.33 -12.19
N ALA A 158 -3.66 5.48 -12.87
CA ALA A 158 -4.27 6.67 -12.29
C ALA A 158 -5.79 6.52 -12.02
N ASP A 159 -6.50 5.74 -12.81
CA ASP A 159 -7.93 5.50 -12.61
C ASP A 159 -8.13 4.58 -11.40
N TRP A 160 -7.34 3.52 -11.33
CA TRP A 160 -7.35 2.60 -10.21
C TRP A 160 -6.95 3.27 -8.89
N ALA A 161 -5.89 4.09 -8.91
CA ALA A 161 -5.41 4.81 -7.72
C ALA A 161 -6.47 5.76 -7.15
N ARG A 162 -7.24 6.45 -8.00
CA ARG A 162 -8.32 7.33 -7.56
C ARG A 162 -9.53 6.56 -7.02
N GLU A 163 -9.85 5.40 -7.60
CA GLU A 163 -10.95 4.56 -7.15
C GLU A 163 -10.65 3.87 -5.82
N HIS A 164 -9.36 3.58 -5.56
CA HIS A 164 -8.88 2.85 -4.37
C HIS A 164 -7.94 3.72 -3.52
N ALA A 165 -8.20 5.03 -3.43
CA ALA A 165 -7.30 5.96 -2.76
C ALA A 165 -7.17 5.71 -1.24
N ASP A 166 -8.14 5.08 -0.61
CA ASP A 166 -8.20 4.89 0.83
C ASP A 166 -7.44 3.62 1.27
N ILE A 167 -6.45 3.82 2.15
CA ILE A 167 -5.74 2.77 2.87
C ILE A 167 -6.18 2.81 4.33
N GLN A 168 -6.40 1.66 4.95
CA GLN A 168 -6.80 1.55 6.34
C GLN A 168 -5.66 0.97 7.19
N MET A 169 -5.45 1.56 8.35
CA MET A 169 -4.53 1.07 9.37
C MET A 169 -5.26 1.04 10.71
N GLU A 170 -5.48 -0.16 11.24
CA GLU A 170 -6.08 -0.33 12.57
C GLU A 170 -4.97 -0.40 13.62
N ILE A 171 -5.08 0.44 14.66
CA ILE A 171 -4.20 0.47 15.82
C ILE A 171 -5.08 0.41 17.07
N ASP A 172 -4.81 -0.54 17.95
CA ASP A 172 -5.56 -0.69 19.22
C ASP A 172 -7.09 -0.65 19.03
N GLY A 173 -7.58 -1.29 17.95
CA GLY A 173 -9.01 -1.34 17.61
C GLY A 173 -9.59 -0.05 17.01
N THR A 174 -8.76 0.92 16.68
CA THR A 174 -9.19 2.16 16.01
C THR A 174 -8.68 2.15 14.57
N VAL A 175 -9.58 2.27 13.60
CA VAL A 175 -9.24 2.35 12.19
C VAL A 175 -8.92 3.80 11.81
N LEU A 176 -7.70 4.01 11.35
CA LEU A 176 -7.26 5.26 10.73
C LEU A 176 -7.33 5.10 9.22
N THR A 177 -7.91 6.05 8.52
CA THR A 177 -7.97 6.07 7.06
C THR A 177 -6.94 7.05 6.50
N PHE A 178 -6.16 6.59 5.53
CA PHE A 178 -5.17 7.38 4.82
C PHE A 178 -5.51 7.44 3.34
N GLU A 179 -5.44 8.64 2.74
CA GLU A 179 -5.69 8.86 1.32
C GLU A 179 -4.39 8.94 0.54
N VAL A 180 -4.24 8.11 -0.49
CA VAL A 180 -3.05 8.09 -1.34
C VAL A 180 -2.87 9.43 -2.06
N CYS A 181 -1.70 10.02 -1.92
CA CYS A 181 -1.36 11.32 -2.46
C CYS A 181 -0.15 11.30 -3.39
N SER A 182 0.72 10.30 -3.26
CA SER A 182 1.90 10.16 -4.10
C SER A 182 2.24 8.71 -4.34
N VAL A 183 2.55 8.39 -5.59
CA VAL A 183 3.03 7.06 -6.03
C VAL A 183 4.21 7.28 -6.95
N GLY A 184 5.34 6.69 -6.65
CA GLY A 184 6.53 6.86 -7.48
C GLY A 184 7.69 5.97 -7.05
N PHE A 185 8.79 6.09 -7.78
CA PHE A 185 9.99 5.31 -7.50
C PHE A 185 11.03 6.17 -6.77
N CYS A 186 11.75 5.55 -5.86
CA CYS A 186 12.83 6.14 -5.09
C CYS A 186 14.10 5.29 -5.24
N ASP A 187 15.20 5.91 -5.63
CA ASP A 187 16.52 5.29 -5.54
C ASP A 187 17.09 5.55 -4.15
N VAL A 188 17.27 4.49 -3.36
CA VAL A 188 17.72 4.61 -1.96
C VAL A 188 19.20 4.99 -1.82
N GLU A 189 19.99 4.94 -2.90
CA GLU A 189 21.35 5.50 -2.93
C GLU A 189 21.34 7.01 -3.13
N GLU A 190 20.34 7.55 -3.85
CA GLU A 190 20.22 8.99 -4.06
C GLU A 190 19.51 9.68 -2.90
N THR A 191 18.45 9.07 -2.38
CA THR A 191 17.69 9.58 -1.24
C THR A 191 17.02 8.47 -0.46
N SER A 192 17.06 8.58 0.86
CA SER A 192 16.33 7.72 1.78
C SER A 192 15.22 8.44 2.54
N LEU A 193 14.93 9.71 2.20
CA LEU A 193 13.93 10.53 2.92
C LEU A 193 12.57 9.85 3.10
N PRO A 194 12.00 9.17 2.07
CA PRO A 194 10.69 8.53 2.23
C PRO A 194 10.63 7.45 3.32
N ILE A 195 11.76 6.85 3.67
CA ILE A 195 11.82 5.77 4.67
C ILE A 195 12.25 6.25 6.06
N TYR A 196 12.34 7.55 6.32
CA TYR A 196 12.60 8.09 7.67
C TYR A 196 11.31 8.46 8.39
N CYS A 197 11.14 7.94 9.61
CA CYS A 197 9.94 8.15 10.43
C CYS A 197 10.00 9.44 11.26
N ASN A 198 11.18 9.79 11.76
CA ASN A 198 11.36 10.84 12.77
C ASN A 198 12.23 11.99 12.20
N LEU A 199 11.67 12.73 11.24
CA LEU A 199 12.32 13.90 10.65
C LEU A 199 11.94 15.18 11.39
N GLU A 200 12.93 16.04 11.60
CA GLU A 200 12.71 17.43 12.02
C GLU A 200 11.93 18.22 10.95
N ASP A 201 11.27 19.29 11.34
CA ASP A 201 10.34 20.04 10.48
C ASP A 201 10.90 20.43 9.10
N GLU A 202 12.17 20.82 9.00
CA GLU A 202 12.78 21.17 7.73
C GLU A 202 12.97 19.95 6.83
N ALA A 203 13.49 18.86 7.38
CA ALA A 203 13.69 17.60 6.66
C ALA A 203 12.35 16.97 6.26
N PHE A 204 11.34 17.07 7.12
CA PHE A 204 9.99 16.59 6.79
C PHE A 204 9.36 17.39 5.64
N ARG A 205 9.55 18.71 5.59
CA ARG A 205 9.12 19.52 4.43
C ARG A 205 9.78 19.07 3.14
N TYR A 206 11.09 18.78 3.18
CA TYR A 206 11.78 18.23 2.01
C TYR A 206 11.24 16.87 1.59
N LEU A 207 10.90 15.97 2.55
CA LEU A 207 10.23 14.70 2.24
C LEU A 207 8.91 14.94 1.50
N ILE A 208 8.08 15.86 1.98
CA ILE A 208 6.78 16.18 1.36
C ILE A 208 6.97 16.77 -0.05
N GLU A 209 7.92 17.69 -0.22
CA GLU A 209 8.24 18.28 -1.53
C GLU A 209 8.76 17.22 -2.50
N ASP A 210 9.64 16.33 -2.03
CA ASP A 210 10.19 15.21 -2.81
C ASP A 210 9.10 14.21 -3.20
N ALA A 211 8.24 13.79 -2.26
CA ALA A 211 7.12 12.90 -2.53
C ALA A 211 6.16 13.49 -3.57
N ASN A 212 5.79 14.76 -3.45
CA ASN A 212 4.97 15.45 -4.43
C ASN A 212 5.64 15.55 -5.82
N ALA A 213 6.97 15.73 -5.86
CA ALA A 213 7.73 15.83 -7.10
C ALA A 213 7.93 14.48 -7.80
N ARG A 214 8.03 13.39 -7.04
CA ARG A 214 8.18 12.01 -7.55
C ARG A 214 6.88 11.39 -8.00
N ASN A 215 5.75 11.97 -7.61
CA ASN A 215 4.44 11.42 -7.96
C ASN A 215 4.29 11.26 -9.48
N GLN A 216 4.00 10.04 -9.93
CA GLN A 216 3.81 9.68 -11.33
C GLN A 216 2.33 9.52 -11.71
N VAL A 217 1.43 9.72 -10.75
CA VAL A 217 0.00 9.47 -10.91
C VAL A 217 -0.78 10.79 -10.88
N ASP A 218 -1.44 11.10 -11.98
CA ASP A 218 -2.23 12.32 -12.10
C ASP A 218 -3.54 12.25 -11.31
N GLY A 219 -3.95 13.41 -10.80
CA GLY A 219 -5.27 13.59 -10.17
C GLY A 219 -5.34 13.21 -8.69
N LEU A 220 -4.22 12.83 -8.08
CA LEU A 220 -4.12 12.68 -6.63
C LEU A 220 -3.98 14.05 -5.94
N GLU A 221 -4.45 14.14 -4.69
CA GLU A 221 -4.24 15.33 -3.87
C GLU A 221 -2.77 15.46 -3.47
N LYS A 222 -2.34 16.72 -3.25
CA LYS A 222 -0.96 16.97 -2.82
C LYS A 222 -0.80 16.83 -1.32
N LEU A 223 0.34 16.32 -0.92
CA LEU A 223 0.80 16.31 0.46
C LEU A 223 1.19 17.71 0.93
N SER A 224 0.96 17.97 2.21
CA SER A 224 1.33 19.17 2.93
C SER A 224 2.24 18.84 4.11
N ALA A 225 3.11 19.76 4.51
CA ALA A 225 3.98 19.58 5.67
C ALA A 225 3.22 19.52 7.03
N SER A 226 1.92 19.77 7.04
CA SER A 226 1.06 19.58 8.22
C SER A 226 0.44 18.19 8.31
N ASP A 227 0.56 17.39 7.25
CA ASP A 227 -0.08 16.09 7.19
C ASP A 227 0.64 15.06 8.07
N GLN A 228 -0.14 14.16 8.64
CA GLN A 228 0.30 12.88 9.17
C GLN A 228 0.31 11.91 8.00
N ILE A 229 1.43 11.20 7.74
CA ILE A 229 1.54 10.35 6.57
C ILE A 229 1.86 8.90 6.90
N LEU A 230 1.40 8.02 6.01
CA LEU A 230 1.73 6.60 5.93
C LEU A 230 2.51 6.37 4.63
N THR A 231 3.66 5.73 4.74
CA THR A 231 4.49 5.35 3.59
C THR A 231 4.54 3.84 3.47
N LEU A 232 4.04 3.29 2.36
CA LEU A 232 4.23 1.89 1.99
C LEU A 232 5.38 1.79 0.98
N THR A 233 6.33 0.90 1.23
CA THR A 233 7.49 0.76 0.36
C THR A 233 7.89 -0.68 0.13
N THR A 234 8.25 -1.00 -1.11
CA THR A 234 8.71 -2.32 -1.53
C THR A 234 9.83 -2.23 -2.55
N CYS A 235 10.60 -3.32 -2.69
CA CYS A 235 11.61 -3.44 -3.71
C CYS A 235 11.00 -3.51 -5.11
N THR A 236 11.77 -3.10 -6.12
CA THR A 236 11.47 -3.33 -7.54
C THR A 236 12.48 -4.32 -8.12
N GLU A 237 12.39 -4.59 -9.43
CA GLU A 237 13.39 -5.41 -10.14
C GLU A 237 14.79 -4.75 -10.19
N LYS A 238 14.87 -3.44 -9.97
CA LYS A 238 16.14 -2.70 -9.87
C LYS A 238 16.66 -2.72 -8.44
N GLU A 239 17.94 -2.98 -8.26
CA GLU A 239 18.57 -3.26 -6.97
C GLU A 239 18.33 -2.17 -5.92
N ASN A 240 18.45 -0.90 -6.29
CA ASN A 240 18.36 0.23 -5.38
C ASN A 240 17.05 1.01 -5.49
N GLU A 241 16.15 0.58 -6.38
CA GLU A 241 14.87 1.25 -6.59
C GLU A 241 13.80 0.65 -5.68
N ARG A 242 12.96 1.52 -5.14
CA ARG A 242 11.77 1.16 -4.36
C ARG A 242 10.54 1.80 -4.97
N LEU A 243 9.45 1.06 -5.07
CA LEU A 243 8.13 1.65 -5.25
C LEU A 243 7.68 2.18 -3.89
N VAL A 244 7.26 3.44 -3.88
CA VAL A 244 6.84 4.16 -2.69
C VAL A 244 5.45 4.73 -2.92
N VAL A 245 4.51 4.38 -2.04
CA VAL A 245 3.15 4.93 -1.98
C VAL A 245 3.05 5.74 -0.70
N VAL A 246 2.74 7.04 -0.83
CA VAL A 246 2.58 7.93 0.33
C VAL A 246 1.14 8.40 0.41
N ALA A 247 0.54 8.19 1.57
CA ALA A 247 -0.84 8.55 1.87
C ALA A 247 -0.89 9.49 3.08
N LYS A 248 -1.81 10.46 3.07
CA LYS A 248 -2.06 11.35 4.21
C LYS A 248 -3.25 10.84 5.03
N GLN A 249 -3.17 11.00 6.34
CA GLN A 249 -4.30 10.69 7.22
C GLN A 249 -5.50 11.60 6.89
N LYS A 250 -6.66 10.99 6.68
CA LYS A 250 -7.92 11.71 6.59
C LYS A 250 -8.30 12.21 7.98
N CYS A 251 -8.67 13.48 8.07
CA CYS A 251 -9.30 13.98 9.27
C CYS A 251 -10.73 13.43 9.25
N ASP A 252 -10.97 12.32 9.97
CA ASP A 252 -12.34 11.87 10.19
C ASP A 252 -13.08 13.01 10.88
N THR A 253 -13.97 13.67 10.16
CA THR A 253 -14.96 14.54 10.77
C THR A 253 -15.81 13.60 11.61
N MET A 254 -15.54 13.57 12.94
CA MET A 254 -16.39 12.87 13.88
C MET A 254 -17.81 13.33 13.60
N VAL A 255 -18.61 12.50 12.96
CA VAL A 255 -20.04 12.71 12.89
C VAL A 255 -20.51 12.57 14.34
N ALA A 256 -20.63 13.71 15.00
CA ALA A 256 -21.26 13.76 16.30
C ALA A 256 -22.67 13.18 16.11
N THR A 257 -22.89 12.00 16.62
CA THR A 257 -24.24 11.45 16.71
C THR A 257 -25.05 12.41 17.58
N GLU A 258 -26.13 12.95 17.00
CA GLU A 258 -27.08 13.87 17.67
C GLU A 258 -27.85 13.16 18.81
N GLU A 259 -27.17 12.55 19.76
CA GLU A 259 -27.80 11.91 20.93
C GLU A 259 -27.64 12.71 22.23
N ASP A 260 -26.90 13.82 22.22
CA ASP A 260 -26.73 14.68 23.44
C ASP A 260 -27.58 15.95 23.46
N ALA A 261 -28.64 16.06 22.66
CA ALA A 261 -29.50 17.25 22.65
C ALA A 261 -30.82 17.08 23.41
N HIS A 262 -30.93 16.16 24.34
CA HIS A 262 -32.09 16.07 25.26
C HIS A 262 -31.66 15.75 26.72
N LEU A 263 -31.17 16.79 27.42
CA LEU A 263 -31.26 16.91 28.88
C LEU A 263 -31.53 18.35 29.26
#